data_a8fff2d889baaa46002c3fe0f27cf6f3
#
_entry.id   a8fff2d889baaa46002c3fe0f27cf6f3
#
_cell.length_a   1.000
_cell.length_b   1.000
_cell.length_c   1.000
_cell.angle_alpha   90.00
_cell.angle_beta   90.00
_cell.angle_gamma   90.00
#
_symmetry.space_group_name_H-M   'P 1'
#
loop_
_entity.id
_entity.type
_entity.pdbx_description
1 polymer ?
#
loop_
_entity_poly.entity_id
_entity_poly.type
_entity_poly.pdbx_seq_one_letter_code
_entity_poly.pdbx_strand_id
1 'polypeptide(L)'
;MDNLISVIIPVYNAENYLERCLNSVVNNSYKCLEIILVDDGSVDNSPQICDCYAKKDNRVKVIHKENAGTAAARNDALNVAKGDYIAFCDNDDYISPYFYESMLKALEETGADVVVSEMTRNEKYSFNKISTDKKAVLVDKHNFILGTYSGDWTRNTAPWNKLYKRELFDEIRFPYGKGYEDAYTTYKLLYKSNKIAYLDKILYCW
;
A
#
# COMPACT_ATOMS: atom_id res chain seq x y z
N MET A 1 1.34 10.22 -20.54
CA MET A 1 2.44 9.68 -19.70
C MET A 1 1.77 8.74 -18.72
N ASP A 2 2.37 7.60 -18.48
CA ASP A 2 1.81 6.65 -17.51
C ASP A 2 2.02 7.22 -16.09
N ASN A 3 0.99 7.18 -15.26
CA ASN A 3 1.02 7.69 -13.89
C ASN A 3 1.96 6.83 -13.03
N LEU A 4 3.00 7.42 -12.44
CA LEU A 4 3.92 6.70 -11.57
C LEU A 4 3.28 6.39 -10.21
N ILE A 5 3.38 5.15 -9.75
CA ILE A 5 2.95 4.73 -8.42
C ILE A 5 4.18 4.42 -7.56
N SER A 6 4.33 5.10 -6.43
CA SER A 6 5.33 4.75 -5.41
C SER A 6 4.74 3.70 -4.47
N VAL A 7 5.31 2.51 -4.49
CA VAL A 7 4.95 1.40 -3.59
C VAL A 7 5.91 1.39 -2.41
N ILE A 8 5.39 1.59 -1.22
CA ILE A 8 6.16 1.69 0.02
C ILE A 8 6.01 0.40 0.81
N ILE A 9 7.14 -0.25 1.11
CA ILE A 9 7.21 -1.52 1.84
C ILE A 9 8.18 -1.35 3.02
N PRO A 10 7.67 -1.15 4.24
CA PRO A 10 8.52 -1.20 5.44
C PRO A 10 8.95 -2.64 5.71
N VAL A 11 10.23 -2.85 6.00
CA VAL A 11 10.81 -4.18 6.23
C VAL A 11 11.48 -4.21 7.59
N TYR A 12 11.13 -5.21 8.42
CA TYR A 12 11.81 -5.49 9.66
C TYR A 12 11.66 -6.97 10.02
N ASN A 13 12.78 -7.73 10.02
CA ASN A 13 12.84 -9.14 10.37
C ASN A 13 11.76 -10.00 9.67
N ALA A 14 11.70 -9.91 8.34
CA ALA A 14 10.64 -10.49 7.51
C ALA A 14 11.14 -11.59 6.56
N GLU A 15 12.32 -12.18 6.78
CA GLU A 15 12.97 -13.12 5.85
C GLU A 15 12.08 -14.26 5.35
N ASN A 16 11.11 -14.70 6.17
CA ASN A 16 10.22 -15.82 5.83
C ASN A 16 9.10 -15.45 4.84
N TYR A 17 8.75 -14.16 4.72
CA TYR A 17 7.59 -13.68 3.96
C TYR A 17 7.95 -12.72 2.85
N LEU A 18 9.06 -11.99 3.00
CA LEU A 18 9.46 -10.87 2.16
C LEU A 18 9.56 -11.23 0.67
N GLU A 19 10.09 -12.41 0.33
CA GLU A 19 10.17 -12.83 -1.08
C GLU A 19 8.78 -13.01 -1.70
N ARG A 20 7.80 -13.53 -0.97
CA ARG A 20 6.41 -13.66 -1.45
C ARG A 20 5.81 -12.28 -1.71
N CYS A 21 5.99 -11.36 -0.76
CA CYS A 21 5.54 -9.98 -0.90
C CYS A 21 6.14 -9.32 -2.14
N LEU A 22 7.47 -9.28 -2.23
CA LEU A 22 8.19 -8.63 -3.33
C LEU A 22 7.85 -9.24 -4.69
N ASN A 23 7.74 -10.57 -4.78
CA ASN A 23 7.33 -11.24 -6.01
C ASN A 23 5.94 -10.80 -6.47
N SER A 24 5.00 -10.59 -5.55
CA SER A 24 3.65 -10.14 -5.90
C SER A 24 3.63 -8.70 -6.44
N VAL A 25 4.56 -7.86 -5.96
CA VAL A 25 4.69 -6.46 -6.36
C VAL A 25 5.45 -6.31 -7.67
N VAL A 26 6.65 -6.91 -7.80
CA VAL A 26 7.50 -6.75 -9.02
C VAL A 26 6.87 -7.39 -10.26
N ASN A 27 6.09 -8.46 -10.08
CA ASN A 27 5.40 -9.15 -11.17
C ASN A 27 4.01 -8.58 -11.48
N ASN A 28 3.61 -7.47 -10.86
CA ASN A 28 2.32 -6.85 -11.13
C ASN A 28 2.16 -6.48 -12.62
N SER A 29 0.91 -6.48 -13.13
CA SER A 29 0.60 -6.13 -14.53
C SER A 29 0.99 -4.69 -14.85
N TYR A 30 0.75 -3.76 -13.92
CA TYR A 30 1.14 -2.36 -14.06
C TYR A 30 2.65 -2.20 -13.87
N LYS A 31 3.33 -1.55 -14.82
CA LYS A 31 4.80 -1.50 -14.85
C LYS A 31 5.40 -0.16 -14.41
N CYS A 32 4.62 0.94 -14.46
CA CYS A 32 5.09 2.26 -14.08
C CYS A 32 5.09 2.41 -12.54
N LEU A 33 5.99 1.68 -11.89
CA LEU A 33 6.17 1.62 -10.44
C LEU A 33 7.56 2.11 -10.04
N GLU A 34 7.68 2.79 -8.91
CA GLU A 34 8.87 2.79 -8.08
C GLU A 34 8.56 2.04 -6.78
N ILE A 35 9.43 1.12 -6.39
CA ILE A 35 9.24 0.24 -5.24
C ILE A 35 10.28 0.63 -4.20
N ILE A 36 9.83 1.16 -3.07
CA ILE A 36 10.71 1.71 -2.03
C ILE A 36 10.65 0.76 -0.83
N LEU A 37 11.72 0.00 -0.65
CA LEU A 37 11.93 -0.88 0.50
C LEU A 37 12.67 -0.09 1.58
N VAL A 38 12.14 -0.06 2.79
CA VAL A 38 12.84 0.56 3.93
C VAL A 38 13.11 -0.53 4.95
N ASP A 39 14.34 -1.01 4.97
CA ASP A 39 14.84 -1.93 5.98
C ASP A 39 15.13 -1.15 7.26
N ASP A 40 14.27 -1.32 8.25
CA ASP A 40 14.29 -0.63 9.54
C ASP A 40 15.18 -1.36 10.56
N GLY A 41 16.43 -1.67 10.15
CA GLY A 41 17.44 -2.27 11.01
C GLY A 41 17.20 -3.74 11.29
N SER A 42 16.83 -4.54 10.28
CA SER A 42 16.68 -5.99 10.39
C SER A 42 17.99 -6.68 10.77
N VAL A 43 17.88 -7.75 11.55
CA VAL A 43 19.02 -8.57 12.01
C VAL A 43 19.00 -9.99 11.40
N ASP A 44 17.97 -10.31 10.62
CA ASP A 44 17.83 -11.54 9.83
C ASP A 44 18.34 -11.36 8.38
N ASN A 45 17.94 -12.20 7.42
CA ASN A 45 18.33 -12.09 6.01
C ASN A 45 17.52 -11.07 5.20
N SER A 46 16.61 -10.30 5.82
CA SER A 46 15.78 -9.32 5.11
C SER A 46 16.59 -8.27 4.32
N PRO A 47 17.69 -7.69 4.86
CA PRO A 47 18.50 -6.72 4.12
C PRO A 47 19.09 -7.32 2.84
N GLN A 48 19.60 -8.56 2.89
CA GLN A 48 20.17 -9.25 1.73
C GLN A 48 19.13 -9.56 0.67
N ILE A 49 17.89 -9.89 1.09
CA ILE A 49 16.75 -10.08 0.18
C ILE A 49 16.43 -8.76 -0.52
N CYS A 50 16.30 -7.64 0.21
CA CYS A 50 16.05 -6.32 -0.36
C CYS A 50 17.10 -5.96 -1.43
N ASP A 51 18.38 -6.11 -1.11
CA ASP A 51 19.49 -5.83 -2.03
C ASP A 51 19.47 -6.71 -3.28
N CYS A 52 19.07 -7.98 -3.11
CA CYS A 52 18.96 -8.91 -4.22
C CYS A 52 17.89 -8.45 -5.22
N TYR A 53 16.73 -7.96 -4.71
CA TYR A 53 15.68 -7.42 -5.58
C TYR A 53 16.07 -6.10 -6.24
N ALA A 54 16.76 -5.20 -5.54
CA ALA A 54 17.26 -3.95 -6.12
C ALA A 54 18.28 -4.18 -7.24
N LYS A 55 19.10 -5.24 -7.15
CA LYS A 55 20.03 -5.63 -8.21
C LYS A 55 19.33 -6.22 -9.45
N LYS A 56 18.18 -6.86 -9.27
CA LYS A 56 17.43 -7.54 -10.35
C LYS A 56 16.43 -6.62 -11.04
N ASP A 57 15.91 -5.62 -10.35
CA ASP A 57 14.85 -4.73 -10.86
C ASP A 57 15.17 -3.28 -10.53
N ASN A 58 15.40 -2.47 -11.55
CA ASN A 58 15.79 -1.06 -11.43
C ASN A 58 14.69 -0.15 -10.86
N ARG A 59 13.45 -0.64 -10.76
CA ARG A 59 12.34 0.04 -10.11
C ARG A 59 12.44 -0.03 -8.58
N VAL A 60 13.22 -1.00 -8.05
CA VAL A 60 13.39 -1.23 -6.61
C VAL A 60 14.51 -0.37 -6.06
N LYS A 61 14.20 0.38 -5.01
CA LYS A 61 15.13 1.19 -4.23
C LYS A 61 15.11 0.71 -2.79
N VAL A 62 16.27 0.62 -2.16
CA VAL A 62 16.41 0.18 -0.78
C VAL A 62 16.97 1.32 0.07
N ILE A 63 16.40 1.50 1.24
CA ILE A 63 16.91 2.37 2.31
C ILE A 63 17.16 1.48 3.50
N HIS A 64 18.43 1.37 3.93
CA HIS A 64 18.79 0.74 5.20
C HIS A 64 18.94 1.80 6.27
N LYS A 65 18.37 1.57 7.45
CA LYS A 65 18.43 2.51 8.57
C LYS A 65 18.49 1.78 9.92
N GLU A 66 18.85 2.49 10.96
CA GLU A 66 18.66 2.01 12.33
C GLU A 66 17.16 1.91 12.66
N ASN A 67 16.81 0.89 13.45
CA ASN A 67 15.41 0.65 13.81
C ASN A 67 14.78 1.85 14.53
N ALA A 68 13.68 2.33 13.97
CA ALA A 68 12.91 3.44 14.51
C ALA A 68 11.39 3.21 14.41
N GLY A 69 10.98 2.00 13.99
CA GLY A 69 9.60 1.54 13.88
C GLY A 69 8.95 1.83 12.52
N THR A 70 7.86 1.12 12.25
CA THR A 70 7.12 1.13 10.97
C THR A 70 6.72 2.54 10.52
N ALA A 71 6.29 3.40 11.46
CA ALA A 71 5.97 4.80 11.16
C ALA A 71 7.15 5.56 10.57
N ALA A 72 8.35 5.37 11.12
CA ALA A 72 9.57 5.99 10.64
C ALA A 72 9.91 5.48 9.24
N ALA A 73 9.88 4.16 9.03
CA ALA A 73 10.15 3.54 7.74
C ALA A 73 9.19 4.05 6.64
N ARG A 74 7.88 4.12 6.93
CA ARG A 74 6.91 4.68 5.97
C ARG A 74 7.16 6.15 5.67
N ASN A 75 7.50 6.95 6.68
CA ASN A 75 7.79 8.37 6.49
C ASN A 75 9.07 8.61 5.68
N ASP A 76 10.12 7.82 5.91
CA ASP A 76 11.38 7.92 5.15
C ASP A 76 11.13 7.59 3.67
N ALA A 77 10.31 6.57 3.39
CA ALA A 77 9.89 6.28 2.02
C ALA A 77 9.06 7.42 1.39
N LEU A 78 8.10 7.99 2.13
CA LEU A 78 7.30 9.12 1.67
C LEU A 78 8.16 10.35 1.33
N ASN A 79 9.26 10.58 2.03
CA ASN A 79 10.17 11.70 1.77
C ASN A 79 10.91 11.59 0.43
N VAL A 80 11.09 10.38 -0.10
CA VAL A 80 11.80 10.12 -1.35
C VAL A 80 10.89 9.68 -2.50
N ALA A 81 9.62 9.41 -2.22
CA ALA A 81 8.62 9.00 -3.19
C ALA A 81 8.38 10.07 -4.26
N LYS A 82 8.41 9.67 -5.54
CA LYS A 82 8.26 10.56 -6.70
C LYS A 82 6.97 10.31 -7.50
N GLY A 83 6.25 9.23 -7.17
CA GLY A 83 5.03 8.85 -7.86
C GLY A 83 3.92 9.89 -7.72
N ASP A 84 3.03 9.91 -8.68
CA ASP A 84 1.79 10.69 -8.64
C ASP A 84 0.83 10.11 -7.58
N TYR A 85 1.00 8.81 -7.33
CA TYR A 85 0.22 8.03 -6.38
C TYR A 85 1.11 7.28 -5.39
N ILE A 86 0.57 7.03 -4.20
CA ILE A 86 1.20 6.26 -3.12
C ILE A 86 0.36 5.02 -2.85
N ALA A 87 1.03 3.87 -2.74
CA ALA A 87 0.47 2.62 -2.24
C ALA A 87 1.40 2.05 -1.16
N PHE A 88 0.82 1.35 -0.19
CA PHE A 88 1.58 0.61 0.82
C PHE A 88 1.36 -0.89 0.64
N CYS A 89 2.35 -1.68 1.03
CA CYS A 89 2.24 -3.12 1.18
C CYS A 89 3.05 -3.53 2.40
N ASP A 90 2.49 -4.31 3.31
CA ASP A 90 3.25 -4.83 4.43
C ASP A 90 4.11 -6.03 3.99
N ASN A 91 5.24 -6.23 4.64
CA ASN A 91 6.28 -7.15 4.19
C ASN A 91 5.93 -8.65 4.28
N ASP A 92 4.88 -8.98 5.00
CA ASP A 92 4.34 -10.32 5.20
C ASP A 92 3.08 -10.61 4.37
N ASP A 93 2.58 -9.61 3.63
CA ASP A 93 1.38 -9.67 2.80
C ASP A 93 1.70 -9.95 1.31
N TYR A 94 0.67 -10.14 0.50
CA TYR A 94 0.80 -10.22 -0.96
C TYR A 94 -0.44 -9.70 -1.68
N ILE A 95 -0.24 -9.25 -2.93
CA ILE A 95 -1.26 -8.57 -3.71
C ILE A 95 -1.61 -9.33 -4.99
N SER A 96 -2.80 -9.03 -5.51
CA SER A 96 -3.23 -9.48 -6.83
C SER A 96 -2.27 -9.01 -7.93
N PRO A 97 -1.98 -9.84 -8.95
CA PRO A 97 -1.24 -9.41 -10.14
C PRO A 97 -1.83 -8.18 -10.84
N TYR A 98 -3.09 -7.87 -10.60
CA TYR A 98 -3.81 -6.74 -11.20
C TYR A 98 -4.13 -5.62 -10.19
N PHE A 99 -3.48 -5.60 -9.02
CA PHE A 99 -3.78 -4.65 -7.96
C PHE A 99 -3.66 -3.20 -8.44
N TYR A 100 -2.48 -2.77 -8.87
CA TYR A 100 -2.23 -1.37 -9.23
C TYR A 100 -3.01 -0.93 -10.45
N GLU A 101 -3.11 -1.77 -11.48
CA GLU A 101 -3.90 -1.49 -12.67
C GLU A 101 -5.38 -1.30 -12.34
N SER A 102 -5.96 -2.18 -11.51
CA SER A 102 -7.36 -2.09 -11.11
C SER A 102 -7.63 -0.85 -10.25
N MET A 103 -6.71 -0.53 -9.33
CA MET A 103 -6.86 0.62 -8.44
C MET A 103 -6.72 1.95 -9.20
N LEU A 104 -5.73 2.05 -10.10
CA LEU A 104 -5.53 3.24 -10.92
C LEU A 104 -6.72 3.48 -11.84
N LYS A 105 -7.18 2.44 -12.54
CA LYS A 105 -8.38 2.51 -13.38
C LYS A 105 -9.60 3.01 -12.60
N ALA A 106 -9.82 2.45 -11.40
CA ALA A 106 -10.92 2.86 -10.53
C ALA A 106 -10.82 4.34 -10.12
N LEU A 107 -9.60 4.82 -9.85
CA LEU A 107 -9.33 6.21 -9.49
C LEU A 107 -9.62 7.16 -10.67
N GLU A 108 -9.17 6.80 -11.88
CA GLU A 108 -9.39 7.59 -13.10
C GLU A 108 -10.88 7.63 -13.48
N GLU A 109 -11.58 6.49 -13.46
CA GLU A 109 -13.01 6.41 -13.83
C GLU A 109 -13.91 7.17 -12.85
N THR A 110 -13.56 7.25 -11.57
CA THR A 110 -14.38 7.91 -10.53
C THR A 110 -13.96 9.35 -10.25
N GLY A 111 -12.74 9.72 -10.62
CA GLY A 111 -12.12 11.00 -10.22
C GLY A 111 -11.90 11.09 -8.71
N ALA A 112 -11.72 9.93 -8.04
CA ALA A 112 -11.46 9.88 -6.61
C ALA A 112 -10.02 10.28 -6.26
N ASP A 113 -9.78 10.67 -5.00
CA ASP A 113 -8.44 10.94 -4.48
C ASP A 113 -7.86 9.72 -3.77
N VAL A 114 -8.75 8.82 -3.32
CA VAL A 114 -8.41 7.55 -2.70
C VAL A 114 -9.32 6.45 -3.27
N VAL A 115 -8.74 5.32 -3.62
CA VAL A 115 -9.48 4.08 -3.93
C VAL A 115 -9.16 3.04 -2.85
N VAL A 116 -10.19 2.32 -2.42
CA VAL A 116 -10.09 1.25 -1.42
C VAL A 116 -10.57 -0.05 -2.05
N SER A 117 -9.79 -1.12 -1.95
CA SER A 117 -10.18 -2.46 -2.41
C SER A 117 -10.60 -3.36 -1.27
N GLU A 118 -11.26 -4.47 -1.59
CA GLU A 118 -11.45 -5.57 -0.67
C GLU A 118 -10.15 -6.34 -0.42
N MET A 119 -10.14 -7.09 0.68
CA MET A 119 -9.02 -7.87 1.19
C MET A 119 -9.49 -9.21 1.73
N THR A 120 -8.54 -10.12 1.95
CA THR A 120 -8.80 -11.42 2.57
C THR A 120 -7.70 -11.80 3.54
N ARG A 121 -8.03 -12.61 4.56
CA ARG A 121 -7.09 -13.29 5.46
C ARG A 121 -6.79 -14.73 5.05
N ASN A 122 -7.34 -15.16 3.93
CA ASN A 122 -7.13 -16.52 3.47
C ASN A 122 -5.78 -16.63 2.75
N GLU A 123 -4.73 -17.05 3.44
CA GLU A 123 -3.37 -17.22 2.89
C GLU A 123 -3.29 -18.18 1.67
N LYS A 124 -4.32 -18.99 1.44
CA LYS A 124 -4.45 -19.85 0.27
C LYS A 124 -5.29 -19.22 -0.84
N TYR A 125 -5.63 -17.93 -0.70
CA TYR A 125 -6.45 -17.25 -1.70
C TYR A 125 -5.68 -17.11 -3.02
N SER A 126 -6.31 -17.58 -4.09
CA SER A 126 -5.76 -17.44 -5.44
C SER A 126 -6.49 -16.34 -6.20
N PHE A 127 -5.76 -15.35 -6.65
CA PHE A 127 -6.29 -14.24 -7.46
C PHE A 127 -6.67 -14.63 -8.90
N ASN A 128 -6.62 -15.93 -9.26
CA ASN A 128 -6.93 -16.43 -10.62
C ASN A 128 -8.38 -16.25 -11.06
N LYS A 129 -9.29 -15.84 -10.19
CA LYS A 129 -10.74 -15.69 -10.43
C LYS A 129 -11.20 -14.25 -10.18
N ILE A 130 -10.44 -13.26 -10.56
CA ILE A 130 -10.90 -11.87 -10.39
C ILE A 130 -11.98 -11.61 -11.43
N SER A 131 -13.21 -11.34 -10.96
CA SER A 131 -14.27 -10.84 -11.82
C SER A 131 -13.85 -9.49 -12.40
N THR A 132 -13.80 -9.39 -13.72
CA THR A 132 -13.45 -8.15 -14.43
C THR A 132 -14.58 -7.11 -14.39
N ASP A 133 -15.79 -7.49 -13.98
CA ASP A 133 -17.02 -6.72 -14.22
C ASP A 133 -17.39 -5.76 -13.08
N LYS A 134 -16.74 -5.85 -11.92
CA LYS A 134 -17.03 -4.94 -10.80
C LYS A 134 -16.40 -3.56 -11.05
N LYS A 135 -17.26 -2.55 -11.10
CA LYS A 135 -16.85 -1.15 -11.19
C LYS A 135 -16.67 -0.54 -9.80
N ALA A 136 -15.77 0.40 -9.69
CA ALA A 136 -15.64 1.19 -8.47
C ALA A 136 -16.83 2.15 -8.33
N VAL A 137 -17.25 2.39 -7.10
CA VAL A 137 -18.33 3.33 -6.77
C VAL A 137 -17.82 4.39 -5.81
N LEU A 138 -18.29 5.63 -5.99
CA LEU A 138 -18.04 6.68 -5.00
C LEU A 138 -18.84 6.36 -3.74
N VAL A 139 -18.18 6.50 -2.57
CA VAL A 139 -18.80 6.27 -1.27
C VAL A 139 -19.01 7.60 -0.55
N ASP A 140 -20.03 7.65 0.31
CA ASP A 140 -20.17 8.77 1.24
C ASP A 140 -18.99 8.76 2.23
N LYS A 141 -18.17 9.79 2.16
CA LYS A 141 -16.92 9.89 2.91
C LYS A 141 -17.15 9.83 4.43
N HIS A 142 -18.18 10.52 4.92
CA HIS A 142 -18.47 10.58 6.35
C HIS A 142 -18.86 9.21 6.89
N ASN A 143 -19.79 8.53 6.24
CA ASN A 143 -20.21 7.18 6.61
C ASN A 143 -19.08 6.17 6.45
N PHE A 144 -18.24 6.31 5.43
CA PHE A 144 -17.08 5.43 5.23
C PHE A 144 -16.07 5.56 6.37
N ILE A 145 -15.73 6.79 6.78
CA ILE A 145 -14.83 7.04 7.92
C ILE A 145 -15.45 6.56 9.23
N LEU A 146 -16.75 6.82 9.46
CA LEU A 146 -17.45 6.33 10.66
C LEU A 146 -17.49 4.81 10.74
N GLY A 147 -17.56 4.11 9.60
CA GLY A 147 -17.45 2.66 9.53
C GLY A 147 -16.17 2.10 10.14
N THR A 148 -15.10 2.92 10.25
CA THR A 148 -13.88 2.61 11.00
C THR A 148 -14.15 2.22 12.44
N TYR A 149 -15.18 2.78 13.06
CA TYR A 149 -15.51 2.56 14.46
C TYR A 149 -16.64 1.53 14.68
N SER A 150 -17.26 1.02 13.60
CA SER A 150 -18.43 0.15 13.67
C SER A 150 -18.21 -1.31 13.25
N GLY A 151 -16.96 -1.78 13.22
CA GLY A 151 -16.62 -3.20 12.99
C GLY A 151 -15.77 -3.50 11.75
N ASP A 152 -15.79 -2.67 10.72
CA ASP A 152 -14.94 -2.81 9.51
C ASP A 152 -13.63 -2.00 9.63
N TRP A 153 -13.13 -1.89 10.85
CA TRP A 153 -12.02 -0.99 11.16
C TRP A 153 -10.75 -1.29 10.33
N THR A 154 -10.44 -2.56 10.09
CA THR A 154 -9.22 -2.92 9.33
C THR A 154 -9.26 -2.36 7.91
N ARG A 155 -10.39 -2.51 7.19
CA ARG A 155 -10.56 -1.97 5.84
C ARG A 155 -10.28 -0.47 5.80
N ASN A 156 -10.73 0.26 6.79
CA ASN A 156 -10.72 1.72 6.80
C ASN A 156 -9.48 2.30 7.47
N THR A 157 -8.82 1.57 8.40
CA THR A 157 -7.61 2.03 9.10
C THR A 157 -6.32 1.60 8.43
N ALA A 158 -6.27 0.40 7.84
CA ALA A 158 -5.07 -0.08 7.18
C ALA A 158 -4.69 0.79 5.98
N PRO A 159 -3.42 1.13 5.78
CA PRO A 159 -2.99 1.94 4.65
C PRO A 159 -2.83 1.13 3.36
N TRP A 160 -2.68 -0.20 3.44
CA TRP A 160 -2.15 -1.05 2.39
C TRP A 160 -3.16 -1.52 1.31
N ASN A 161 -4.45 -1.59 1.57
CA ASN A 161 -5.46 -1.96 0.57
C ASN A 161 -5.98 -0.75 -0.24
N LYS A 162 -5.15 0.29 -0.38
CA LYS A 162 -5.55 1.59 -0.94
C LYS A 162 -4.53 2.12 -1.94
N LEU A 163 -5.03 2.94 -2.86
CA LEU A 163 -4.22 3.80 -3.71
C LEU A 163 -4.62 5.26 -3.43
N TYR A 164 -3.63 6.08 -3.13
CA TYR A 164 -3.80 7.47 -2.74
C TYR A 164 -3.16 8.42 -3.75
N LYS A 165 -3.75 9.58 -4.01
CA LYS A 165 -3.02 10.69 -4.59
C LYS A 165 -1.88 11.13 -3.66
N ARG A 166 -0.68 11.33 -4.18
CA ARG A 166 0.49 11.69 -3.38
C ARG A 166 0.31 12.99 -2.58
N GLU A 167 -0.38 13.99 -3.14
CA GLU A 167 -0.65 15.29 -2.50
C GLU A 167 -1.35 15.19 -1.13
N LEU A 168 -2.04 14.09 -0.86
CA LEU A 168 -2.66 13.85 0.46
C LEU A 168 -1.61 13.75 1.58
N PHE A 169 -0.38 13.35 1.23
CA PHE A 169 0.71 13.18 2.18
C PHE A 169 1.57 14.43 2.37
N ASP A 170 1.31 15.56 1.74
CA ASP A 170 2.15 16.77 1.85
C ASP A 170 2.29 17.24 3.30
N GLU A 171 1.20 17.14 4.11
CA GLU A 171 1.17 17.57 5.51
C GLU A 171 0.89 16.43 6.49
N ILE A 172 0.54 15.24 5.99
CA ILE A 172 0.17 14.10 6.83
C ILE A 172 1.31 13.08 6.85
N ARG A 173 1.73 12.70 8.04
CA ARG A 173 2.77 11.70 8.31
C ARG A 173 2.31 10.72 9.37
N PHE A 174 2.91 9.54 9.37
CA PHE A 174 2.71 8.55 10.41
C PHE A 174 3.36 9.01 11.72
N PRO A 175 2.65 8.94 12.88
CA PRO A 175 3.19 9.42 14.15
C PRO A 175 4.25 8.47 14.69
N TYR A 176 5.40 9.01 15.05
CA TYR A 176 6.50 8.25 15.64
C TYR A 176 6.13 7.71 17.03
N GLY A 177 6.59 6.50 17.35
CA GLY A 177 6.47 5.91 18.68
C GLY A 177 5.04 5.59 19.12
N LYS A 178 4.10 5.52 18.19
CA LYS A 178 2.72 5.09 18.44
C LYS A 178 2.50 3.67 17.93
N GLY A 179 1.92 2.81 18.78
CA GLY A 179 1.30 1.59 18.29
C GLY A 179 0.05 1.92 17.46
N TYR A 180 -0.24 1.15 16.44
CA TYR A 180 -1.36 1.38 15.51
C TYR A 180 -1.26 2.75 14.80
N GLU A 181 -0.07 3.11 14.33
CA GLU A 181 0.23 4.37 13.64
C GLU A 181 -0.63 4.60 12.41
N ASP A 182 -1.07 3.52 11.79
CA ASP A 182 -2.01 3.48 10.67
C ASP A 182 -3.38 4.05 11.05
N ALA A 183 -3.94 3.65 12.20
CA ALA A 183 -5.21 4.15 12.71
C ALA A 183 -5.16 5.66 12.96
N TYR A 184 -3.99 6.20 13.38
CA TYR A 184 -3.79 7.64 13.59
C TYR A 184 -3.61 8.44 12.29
N THR A 185 -3.34 7.76 11.17
CA THR A 185 -2.96 8.41 9.90
C THR A 185 -4.03 8.26 8.83
N THR A 186 -4.51 7.04 8.60
CA THR A 186 -5.38 6.73 7.45
C THR A 186 -6.68 7.55 7.49
N TYR A 187 -7.32 7.71 8.66
CA TYR A 187 -8.54 8.51 8.75
C TYR A 187 -8.32 9.98 8.35
N LYS A 188 -7.13 10.55 8.63
CA LYS A 188 -6.79 11.93 8.24
C LYS A 188 -6.67 12.05 6.73
N LEU A 189 -6.06 11.06 6.07
CA LEU A 189 -5.95 10.99 4.61
C LEU A 189 -7.34 10.89 3.98
N LEU A 190 -8.19 10.00 4.50
CA LEU A 190 -9.57 9.86 4.07
C LEU A 190 -10.38 11.14 4.30
N TYR A 191 -10.18 11.82 5.43
CA TYR A 191 -10.86 13.08 5.74
C TYR A 191 -10.38 14.23 4.84
N LYS A 192 -9.08 14.31 4.54
CA LYS A 192 -8.48 15.32 3.65
C LYS A 192 -8.92 15.12 2.20
N SER A 193 -9.17 13.88 1.77
CA SER A 193 -9.61 13.58 0.40
C SER A 193 -10.96 14.23 0.09
N ASN A 194 -11.18 14.64 -1.17
CA ASN A 194 -12.48 15.14 -1.62
C ASN A 194 -13.44 13.99 -1.92
N LYS A 195 -12.93 12.92 -2.57
CA LYS A 195 -13.72 11.78 -2.99
C LYS A 195 -13.00 10.48 -2.66
N ILE A 196 -13.75 9.50 -2.16
CA ILE A 196 -13.29 8.13 -1.93
C ILE A 196 -14.09 7.21 -2.84
N ALA A 197 -13.41 6.31 -3.52
CA ALA A 197 -14.05 5.23 -4.27
C ALA A 197 -13.78 3.88 -3.61
N TYR A 198 -14.77 3.01 -3.65
CA TYR A 198 -14.68 1.65 -3.18
C TYR A 198 -14.78 0.69 -4.36
N LEU A 199 -13.82 -0.22 -4.46
CA LEU A 199 -13.74 -1.28 -5.46
C LEU A 199 -13.98 -2.63 -4.77
N ASP A 200 -15.18 -3.19 -4.94
CA ASP A 200 -15.56 -4.50 -4.38
C ASP A 200 -14.84 -5.65 -5.12
N LYS A 201 -13.51 -5.65 -5.04
CA LYS A 201 -12.64 -6.72 -5.54
C LYS A 201 -11.62 -7.07 -4.47
N ILE A 202 -11.47 -8.37 -4.17
CA ILE A 202 -10.40 -8.84 -3.30
C ILE A 202 -9.09 -8.76 -4.09
N LEU A 203 -8.26 -7.78 -3.76
CA LEU A 203 -6.98 -7.53 -4.42
C LEU A 203 -5.78 -7.61 -3.46
N TYR A 204 -6.02 -7.72 -2.16
CA TYR A 204 -5.01 -7.76 -1.11
C TYR A 204 -5.23 -8.96 -0.19
N CYS A 205 -4.14 -9.63 0.22
CA CYS A 205 -4.13 -10.74 1.16
C CYS A 205 -3.16 -10.45 2.31
N TRP A 206 -3.66 -10.49 3.54
CA TRP A 206 -2.93 -10.22 4.78
C TRP A 206 -3.14 -11.29 5.84
#